data_a0fbec046c61959f6c2d33a15c09d332
#
_entry.id   a0fbec046c61959f6c2d33a15c09d332
#
_cell.length_a   1.000
_cell.length_b   1.000
_cell.length_c   1.000
_cell.angle_alpha   90.00
_cell.angle_beta   90.00
_cell.angle_gamma   90.00
#
_symmetry.space_group_name_H-M   'P 1'
#
loop_
_entity.id
_entity.type
_entity.pdbx_description
1 polymer ?
#
loop_
_entity_poly.entity_id
_entity_poly.type
_entity_poly.pdbx_seq_one_letter_code
_entity_poly.pdbx_strand_id
1 'polypeptide(L)'
;MAYPFDRETLPGKAIRPHVERALYRSLRRSLRAVYLKGGLPKPPFVLAMNHHSFFDGHLVWFLFKVGKIRGSLLVSEENLRAFPVLRSAGALDAHRLREALRRLRSGEAVAVFPEGEMRPAGPLGPLKPGAVWLAKKAGVLILPAASRVWLRGFEHPEAFLLLGEPIPPDEKALEESLRDLLSTLDELYFSTHPREVLPGFHPILFSRRSLDERLKTLTRKLANLLRV
;
A
#
# COMPACT_ATOMS: atom_id res chain seq x y z
N MET A 1 -2.95 -5.07 28.55
CA MET A 1 -4.35 -4.64 28.26
C MET A 1 -4.63 -4.80 26.78
N ALA A 2 -5.77 -5.38 26.41
CA ALA A 2 -6.23 -5.41 25.03
C ALA A 2 -6.81 -4.01 24.68
N TYR A 3 -6.49 -3.54 23.48
CA TYR A 3 -7.08 -2.26 23.01
C TYR A 3 -8.54 -2.46 22.63
N PRO A 4 -9.44 -1.51 22.97
CA PRO A 4 -10.86 -1.67 22.72
C PRO A 4 -11.21 -1.99 21.27
N PHE A 5 -10.49 -1.40 20.32
CA PHE A 5 -10.73 -1.57 18.89
C PHE A 5 -9.77 -2.56 18.21
N ASP A 6 -9.01 -3.38 18.96
CA ASP A 6 -8.25 -4.47 18.32
C ASP A 6 -9.20 -5.35 17.51
N ARG A 7 -8.76 -5.79 16.35
CA ARG A 7 -9.59 -6.58 15.41
C ARG A 7 -10.13 -7.90 15.98
N GLU A 8 -9.57 -8.38 17.10
CA GLU A 8 -10.03 -9.59 17.78
C GLU A 8 -11.12 -9.31 18.84
N THR A 9 -11.24 -8.07 19.30
CA THR A 9 -12.27 -7.67 20.29
C THR A 9 -13.65 -7.56 19.65
N LEU A 10 -14.71 -7.66 20.45
CA LEU A 10 -16.08 -7.46 19.97
C LEU A 10 -16.29 -6.06 19.35
N PRO A 11 -15.90 -4.95 20.00
CA PRO A 11 -16.00 -3.62 19.40
C PRO A 11 -15.17 -3.50 18.11
N GLY A 12 -13.96 -4.09 18.08
CA GLY A 12 -13.13 -4.08 16.87
C GLY A 12 -13.77 -4.82 15.71
N LYS A 13 -14.33 -6.00 15.95
CA LYS A 13 -15.06 -6.77 14.92
C LYS A 13 -16.29 -6.02 14.41
N ALA A 14 -17.04 -5.37 15.28
CA ALA A 14 -18.25 -4.62 14.91
C ALA A 14 -17.94 -3.38 14.06
N ILE A 15 -16.88 -2.60 14.39
CA ILE A 15 -16.53 -1.38 13.67
C ILE A 15 -15.75 -1.63 12.37
N ARG A 16 -15.06 -2.75 12.27
CA ARG A 16 -14.18 -3.10 11.14
C ARG A 16 -14.80 -2.88 9.75
N PRO A 17 -16.04 -3.35 9.46
CA PRO A 17 -16.61 -3.14 8.13
C PRO A 17 -16.78 -1.66 7.76
N HIS A 18 -17.05 -0.80 8.75
CA HIS A 18 -17.20 0.64 8.55
C HIS A 18 -15.84 1.30 8.27
N VAL A 19 -14.80 0.91 9.02
CA VAL A 19 -13.43 1.39 8.80
C VAL A 19 -12.91 0.94 7.43
N GLU A 20 -13.06 -0.35 7.08
CA GLU A 20 -12.66 -0.87 5.78
C GLU A 20 -13.41 -0.16 4.63
N ARG A 21 -14.70 0.12 4.79
CA ARG A 21 -15.48 0.90 3.82
C ARG A 21 -14.98 2.33 3.70
N ALA A 22 -14.57 2.96 4.80
CA ALA A 22 -14.02 4.31 4.79
C ALA A 22 -12.67 4.35 4.05
N LEU A 23 -11.76 3.42 4.34
CA LEU A 23 -10.47 3.28 3.64
C LEU A 23 -10.68 3.05 2.13
N TYR A 24 -11.58 2.15 1.76
CA TYR A 24 -11.90 1.88 0.36
C TYR A 24 -12.51 3.10 -0.35
N ARG A 25 -13.41 3.83 0.32
CA ARG A 25 -13.98 5.08 -0.22
C ARG A 25 -12.93 6.16 -0.39
N SER A 26 -11.97 6.27 0.54
CA SER A 26 -10.86 7.21 0.44
C SER A 26 -10.06 6.97 -0.85
N LEU A 27 -9.63 5.72 -1.10
CA LEU A 27 -8.96 5.36 -2.35
C LEU A 27 -9.81 5.69 -3.59
N ARG A 28 -11.07 5.26 -3.60
CA ARG A 28 -11.96 5.45 -4.76
C ARG A 28 -12.32 6.90 -5.07
N ARG A 29 -12.33 7.76 -4.07
CA ARG A 29 -12.65 9.18 -4.25
C ARG A 29 -11.46 10.00 -4.70
N SER A 30 -10.27 9.58 -4.33
CA SER A 30 -9.06 10.37 -4.52
C SER A 30 -8.21 9.89 -5.69
N LEU A 31 -8.14 8.58 -5.92
CA LEU A 31 -7.32 8.02 -6.98
C LEU A 31 -8.14 7.65 -8.22
N ARG A 32 -7.54 7.82 -9.39
CA ARG A 32 -8.04 7.27 -10.65
C ARG A 32 -7.97 5.76 -10.66
N ALA A 33 -6.80 5.23 -10.35
CA ALA A 33 -6.52 3.80 -10.35
C ALA A 33 -5.40 3.45 -9.36
N VAL A 34 -5.35 2.18 -8.98
CA VAL A 34 -4.22 1.55 -8.30
C VAL A 34 -3.74 0.41 -9.18
N TYR A 35 -2.46 0.44 -9.52
CA TYR A 35 -1.80 -0.55 -10.36
C TYR A 35 -0.81 -1.36 -9.54
N LEU A 36 -0.66 -2.63 -9.89
CA LEU A 36 0.25 -3.57 -9.23
C LEU A 36 1.13 -4.26 -10.29
N LYS A 37 2.41 -4.41 -9.95
CA LYS A 37 3.35 -5.31 -10.64
C LYS A 37 4.10 -6.12 -9.60
N GLY A 38 4.30 -7.40 -9.85
CA GLY A 38 4.90 -8.36 -8.91
C GLY A 38 3.85 -9.21 -8.18
N GLY A 39 4.32 -10.21 -7.48
CA GLY A 39 3.49 -11.20 -6.80
C GLY A 39 3.51 -11.08 -5.27
N LEU A 40 2.39 -11.37 -4.62
CA LEU A 40 2.33 -11.50 -3.18
C LEU A 40 2.63 -12.95 -2.77
N PRO A 41 3.68 -13.20 -1.97
CA PRO A 41 3.93 -14.54 -1.44
C PRO A 41 2.88 -14.94 -0.40
N LYS A 42 2.84 -16.22 -0.08
CA LYS A 42 2.05 -16.68 1.07
C LYS A 42 2.69 -16.17 2.38
N PRO A 43 1.89 -15.64 3.33
CA PRO A 43 2.40 -15.23 4.63
C PRO A 43 2.89 -16.46 5.44
N PRO A 44 3.78 -16.29 6.44
CA PRO A 44 4.19 -14.99 7.00
C PRO A 44 5.38 -14.34 6.29
N PHE A 45 5.36 -13.01 6.19
CA PHE A 45 6.47 -12.19 5.71
C PHE A 45 6.38 -10.76 6.27
N VAL A 46 7.49 -10.04 6.25
CA VAL A 46 7.50 -8.59 6.48
C VAL A 46 7.45 -7.87 5.14
N LEU A 47 6.40 -7.08 4.90
CA LEU A 47 6.35 -6.17 3.76
C LEU A 47 7.09 -4.88 4.14
N ALA A 48 8.17 -4.54 3.46
CA ALA A 48 8.90 -3.29 3.65
C ALA A 48 8.69 -2.37 2.45
N MET A 49 8.08 -1.20 2.65
CA MET A 49 7.74 -0.27 1.58
C MET A 49 8.17 1.15 1.92
N ASN A 50 8.62 1.94 0.94
CA ASN A 50 8.89 3.37 1.11
C ASN A 50 7.62 4.13 1.54
N HIS A 51 7.80 5.34 2.11
CA HIS A 51 6.69 6.14 2.63
C HIS A 51 6.74 7.58 2.15
N HIS A 52 5.92 7.94 1.15
CA HIS A 52 5.90 9.29 0.57
C HIS A 52 4.50 9.85 0.37
N SER A 53 3.46 9.09 0.62
CA SER A 53 2.09 9.48 0.32
C SER A 53 1.14 9.21 1.47
N PHE A 54 0.16 10.10 1.64
CA PHE A 54 -1.00 9.86 2.52
C PHE A 54 -1.67 8.50 2.23
N PHE A 55 -1.61 8.04 0.99
CA PHE A 55 -2.28 6.80 0.58
C PHE A 55 -1.49 5.53 0.92
N ASP A 56 -0.23 5.59 1.32
CA ASP A 56 0.59 4.39 1.49
C ASP A 56 -0.01 3.39 2.47
N GLY A 57 -0.53 3.85 3.61
CA GLY A 57 -1.25 2.99 4.55
C GLY A 57 -2.53 2.37 3.98
N HIS A 58 -3.27 3.12 3.15
CA HIS A 58 -4.46 2.63 2.46
C HIS A 58 -4.09 1.60 1.39
N LEU A 59 -2.98 1.84 0.66
CA LEU A 59 -2.48 0.96 -0.40
C LEU A 59 -2.02 -0.38 0.17
N VAL A 60 -1.30 -0.38 1.30
CA VAL A 60 -0.90 -1.61 2.02
C VAL A 60 -2.13 -2.39 2.48
N TRP A 61 -3.09 -1.72 3.14
CA TRP A 61 -4.33 -2.36 3.54
C TRP A 61 -5.08 -2.97 2.35
N PHE A 62 -5.18 -2.22 1.25
CA PHE A 62 -5.87 -2.66 0.04
C PHE A 62 -5.14 -3.82 -0.66
N LEU A 63 -3.81 -3.77 -0.71
CA LEU A 63 -2.97 -4.85 -1.23
C LEU A 63 -3.22 -6.17 -0.49
N PHE A 64 -3.24 -6.15 0.84
CA PHE A 64 -3.56 -7.33 1.64
C PHE A 64 -5.01 -7.80 1.42
N LYS A 65 -5.95 -6.88 1.23
CA LYS A 65 -7.35 -7.21 0.94
C LYS A 65 -7.51 -7.93 -0.40
N VAL A 66 -6.89 -7.41 -1.46
CA VAL A 66 -6.90 -8.01 -2.81
C VAL A 66 -6.19 -9.36 -2.81
N GLY A 67 -5.04 -9.47 -2.13
CA GLY A 67 -4.29 -10.71 -1.98
C GLY A 67 -4.94 -11.72 -1.04
N LYS A 68 -6.07 -11.39 -0.38
CA LYS A 68 -6.72 -12.21 0.66
C LYS A 68 -5.75 -12.60 1.77
N ILE A 69 -4.82 -11.72 2.09
CA ILE A 69 -3.80 -11.92 3.11
C ILE A 69 -4.27 -11.32 4.43
N ARG A 70 -4.17 -12.09 5.49
CA ARG A 70 -4.30 -11.55 6.84
C ARG A 70 -3.02 -10.80 7.18
N GLY A 71 -3.12 -9.47 7.26
CA GLY A 71 -1.96 -8.61 7.46
C GLY A 71 -2.23 -7.50 8.47
N SER A 72 -1.14 -6.90 8.93
CA SER A 72 -1.11 -5.78 9.84
C SER A 72 -0.12 -4.74 9.34
N LEU A 73 -0.28 -3.48 9.77
CA LEU A 73 0.59 -2.36 9.40
C LEU A 73 1.07 -1.66 10.66
N LEU A 74 2.38 -1.42 10.77
CA LEU A 74 2.93 -0.56 11.82
C LEU A 74 2.60 0.90 11.53
N VAL A 75 2.01 1.57 12.52
CA VAL A 75 1.54 2.95 12.45
C VAL A 75 2.08 3.72 13.67
N SER A 76 2.39 5.00 13.53
CA SER A 76 2.85 5.82 14.65
C SER A 76 1.82 5.85 15.79
N GLU A 77 2.30 5.97 17.02
CA GLU A 77 1.44 6.07 18.20
C GLU A 77 0.50 7.28 18.11
N GLU A 78 0.98 8.39 17.56
CA GLU A 78 0.19 9.61 17.35
C GLU A 78 -1.02 9.35 16.46
N ASN A 79 -0.82 8.70 15.30
CA ASN A 79 -1.91 8.31 14.40
C ASN A 79 -2.90 7.35 15.06
N LEU A 80 -2.42 6.41 15.87
CA LEU A 80 -3.29 5.49 16.59
C LEU A 80 -4.05 6.14 17.76
N ARG A 81 -3.51 7.19 18.34
CA ARG A 81 -4.25 8.02 19.33
C ARG A 81 -5.34 8.84 18.65
N ALA A 82 -5.03 9.43 17.48
CA ALA A 82 -6.00 10.20 16.69
C ALA A 82 -7.10 9.31 16.09
N PHE A 83 -6.75 8.12 15.63
CA PHE A 83 -7.65 7.19 14.92
C PHE A 83 -7.58 5.77 15.51
N PRO A 84 -8.00 5.54 16.76
CA PRO A 84 -7.86 4.24 17.42
C PRO A 84 -8.64 3.10 16.71
N VAL A 85 -9.66 3.45 15.94
CA VAL A 85 -10.46 2.51 15.14
C VAL A 85 -9.65 1.81 14.03
N LEU A 86 -8.51 2.36 13.60
CA LEU A 86 -7.62 1.72 12.61
C LEU A 86 -7.08 0.36 13.07
N ARG A 87 -7.03 0.12 14.40
CA ARG A 87 -6.66 -1.19 14.95
C ARG A 87 -7.59 -2.30 14.47
N SER A 88 -8.87 -2.00 14.23
CA SER A 88 -9.84 -2.96 13.70
C SER A 88 -9.50 -3.39 12.26
N ALA A 89 -8.84 -2.54 11.49
CA ALA A 89 -8.33 -2.84 10.15
C ALA A 89 -6.91 -3.42 10.12
N GLY A 90 -6.29 -3.65 11.30
CA GLY A 90 -4.97 -4.28 11.43
C GLY A 90 -3.81 -3.31 11.71
N ALA A 91 -4.08 -2.05 12.04
CA ALA A 91 -3.02 -1.13 12.45
C ALA A 91 -2.45 -1.51 13.83
N LEU A 92 -1.12 -1.57 13.93
CA LEU A 92 -0.35 -1.87 15.14
C LEU A 92 0.54 -0.67 15.49
N ASP A 93 0.79 -0.50 16.77
CA ASP A 93 1.69 0.54 17.26
C ASP A 93 3.15 0.20 16.90
N ALA A 94 3.81 1.12 16.19
CA ALA A 94 5.20 0.97 15.75
C ALA A 94 6.20 0.84 16.92
N HIS A 95 5.86 1.32 18.12
CA HIS A 95 6.68 1.16 19.33
C HIS A 95 6.45 -0.19 20.02
N ARG A 96 5.44 -0.96 19.61
CA ARG A 96 5.10 -2.25 20.23
C ARG A 96 5.44 -3.45 19.32
N LEU A 97 6.69 -3.54 18.91
CA LEU A 97 7.18 -4.58 18.01
C LEU A 97 6.90 -6.02 18.46
N ARG A 98 6.72 -6.25 19.78
CA ARG A 98 6.31 -7.56 20.32
C ARG A 98 4.92 -8.00 19.79
N GLU A 99 4.02 -7.06 19.56
CA GLU A 99 2.71 -7.37 18.98
C GLU A 99 2.84 -7.77 17.52
N ALA A 100 3.62 -7.02 16.73
CA ALA A 100 3.94 -7.36 15.34
C ALA A 100 4.61 -8.73 15.21
N LEU A 101 5.56 -9.04 16.12
CA LEU A 101 6.20 -10.35 16.18
C LEU A 101 5.21 -11.48 16.44
N ARG A 102 4.24 -11.29 17.35
CA ARG A 102 3.18 -12.28 17.59
C ARG A 102 2.34 -12.51 16.34
N ARG A 103 2.00 -11.44 15.59
CA ARG A 103 1.24 -11.56 14.34
C ARG A 103 2.01 -12.35 13.27
N LEU A 104 3.30 -12.08 13.07
CA LEU A 104 4.15 -12.86 12.17
C LEU A 104 4.20 -14.34 12.56
N ARG A 105 4.40 -14.64 13.86
CA ARG A 105 4.43 -16.02 14.38
C ARG A 105 3.09 -16.74 14.25
N SER A 106 1.98 -16.02 14.19
CA SER A 106 0.64 -16.59 13.94
C SER A 106 0.33 -16.75 12.42
N GLY A 107 1.32 -16.57 11.55
CA GLY A 107 1.17 -16.78 10.11
C GLY A 107 0.60 -15.57 9.35
N GLU A 108 0.69 -14.37 9.92
CA GLU A 108 0.23 -13.15 9.25
C GLU A 108 1.38 -12.39 8.58
N ALA A 109 1.06 -11.51 7.63
CA ALA A 109 2.01 -10.53 7.12
C ALA A 109 2.01 -9.27 8.00
N VAL A 110 3.18 -8.62 8.12
CA VAL A 110 3.31 -7.32 8.79
C VAL A 110 3.99 -6.34 7.85
N ALA A 111 3.32 -5.23 7.58
CA ALA A 111 3.89 -4.15 6.79
C ALA A 111 4.59 -3.11 7.68
N VAL A 112 5.71 -2.61 7.17
CA VAL A 112 6.56 -1.61 7.81
C VAL A 112 6.97 -0.58 6.76
N PHE A 113 6.96 0.69 7.14
CA PHE A 113 7.62 1.75 6.40
C PHE A 113 9.02 1.97 7.04
N PRO A 114 10.10 1.40 6.46
CA PRO A 114 11.39 1.37 7.15
C PRO A 114 12.04 2.76 7.27
N GLU A 115 11.62 3.75 6.51
CA GLU A 115 12.04 5.15 6.68
C GLU A 115 11.54 5.73 8.02
N GLY A 116 10.45 5.18 8.57
CA GLY A 116 9.89 5.55 9.87
C GLY A 116 9.14 6.87 9.92
N GLU A 117 9.12 7.61 8.83
CA GLU A 117 8.37 8.86 8.64
C GLU A 117 7.99 9.02 7.17
N MET A 118 6.99 9.86 6.89
CA MET A 118 6.65 10.22 5.52
C MET A 118 7.68 11.21 4.98
N ARG A 119 8.18 10.94 3.75
CA ARG A 119 9.16 11.77 3.07
C ARG A 119 8.61 12.33 1.76
N PRO A 120 9.17 13.42 1.22
CA PRO A 120 8.86 13.85 -0.14
C PRO A 120 9.09 12.72 -1.14
N ALA A 121 8.29 12.69 -2.22
CA ALA A 121 8.54 11.78 -3.33
C ALA A 121 9.94 12.06 -3.93
N GLY A 122 10.80 11.06 -3.93
CA GLY A 122 12.19 11.18 -4.34
C GLY A 122 12.99 9.93 -4.02
N PRO A 123 14.32 10.05 -3.89
CA PRO A 123 15.19 8.94 -3.53
C PRO A 123 14.84 8.37 -2.15
N LEU A 124 15.19 7.10 -1.95
CA LEU A 124 15.01 6.41 -0.66
C LEU A 124 15.76 7.15 0.45
N GLY A 125 15.06 7.42 1.55
CA GLY A 125 15.67 7.95 2.77
C GLY A 125 16.41 6.91 3.60
N PRO A 126 17.08 7.33 4.70
CA PRO A 126 17.72 6.41 5.63
C PRO A 126 16.73 5.41 6.21
N LEU A 127 17.11 4.14 6.31
CA LEU A 127 16.27 3.08 6.83
C LEU A 127 16.51 2.85 8.33
N LYS A 128 15.43 2.61 9.07
CA LYS A 128 15.46 2.14 10.45
C LYS A 128 15.50 0.62 10.47
N PRO A 129 16.18 -0.02 11.44
CA PRO A 129 16.40 -1.47 11.47
C PRO A 129 15.14 -2.29 11.79
N GLY A 130 14.01 -1.67 12.10
CA GLY A 130 12.81 -2.34 12.61
C GLY A 130 12.26 -3.44 11.72
N ALA A 131 12.25 -3.25 10.40
CA ALA A 131 11.77 -4.27 9.45
C ALA A 131 12.67 -5.51 9.46
N VAL A 132 13.98 -5.31 9.38
CA VAL A 132 14.99 -6.39 9.42
C VAL A 132 14.99 -7.10 10.76
N TRP A 133 14.91 -6.34 11.85
CA TRP A 133 14.81 -6.91 13.20
C TRP A 133 13.58 -7.81 13.36
N LEU A 134 12.41 -7.37 12.93
CA LEU A 134 11.17 -8.16 12.98
C LEU A 134 11.29 -9.46 12.18
N ALA A 135 11.79 -9.37 10.95
CA ALA A 135 11.94 -10.52 10.07
C ALA A 135 12.95 -11.54 10.65
N LYS A 136 14.11 -11.09 11.14
CA LYS A 136 15.10 -11.94 11.84
C LYS A 136 14.48 -12.64 13.06
N LYS A 137 13.77 -11.89 13.91
CA LYS A 137 13.17 -12.45 15.14
C LYS A 137 12.00 -13.39 14.90
N ALA A 138 11.32 -13.23 13.76
CA ALA A 138 10.23 -14.11 13.35
C ALA A 138 10.70 -15.31 12.51
N GLY A 139 11.91 -15.28 11.95
CA GLY A 139 12.41 -16.30 11.02
C GLY A 139 11.69 -16.25 9.66
N VAL A 140 11.36 -15.05 9.16
CA VAL A 140 10.61 -14.86 7.91
C VAL A 140 11.39 -14.00 6.92
N LEU A 141 11.02 -14.06 5.64
CA LEU A 141 11.58 -13.21 4.60
C LEU A 141 11.00 -11.80 4.65
N ILE A 142 11.70 -10.86 4.03
CA ILE A 142 11.20 -9.52 3.75
C ILE A 142 10.76 -9.47 2.29
N LEU A 143 9.54 -8.97 2.04
CA LEU A 143 9.07 -8.58 0.73
C LEU A 143 9.30 -7.08 0.55
N PRO A 144 10.33 -6.65 -0.22
CA PRO A 144 10.51 -5.25 -0.53
C PRO A 144 9.43 -4.81 -1.52
N ALA A 145 8.95 -3.58 -1.35
CA ALA A 145 7.97 -2.98 -2.22
C ALA A 145 8.25 -1.49 -2.41
N ALA A 146 7.92 -0.96 -3.58
CA ALA A 146 7.96 0.46 -3.83
C ALA A 146 6.57 0.97 -4.21
N SER A 147 6.25 2.19 -3.78
CA SER A 147 5.04 2.90 -4.18
C SER A 147 5.36 4.25 -4.78
N ARG A 148 4.55 4.67 -5.75
CA ARG A 148 4.47 6.04 -6.25
C ARG A 148 3.01 6.42 -6.48
N VAL A 149 2.68 7.64 -6.11
CA VAL A 149 1.37 8.25 -6.39
C VAL A 149 1.62 9.49 -7.21
N TRP A 150 1.21 9.45 -8.48
CA TRP A 150 1.49 10.50 -9.45
C TRP A 150 0.21 11.07 -10.07
N LEU A 151 0.18 12.37 -10.26
CA LEU A 151 -0.73 13.03 -11.18
C LEU A 151 -0.08 13.02 -12.58
N ARG A 152 -0.64 12.22 -13.49
CA ARG A 152 -0.11 12.04 -14.85
C ARG A 152 -0.98 12.75 -15.88
N GLY A 153 -1.30 12.09 -16.99
CA GLY A 153 -2.11 12.64 -18.07
C GLY A 153 -3.62 12.66 -17.81
N PHE A 154 -4.06 12.54 -16.57
CA PHE A 154 -5.47 12.48 -16.15
C PHE A 154 -5.74 13.46 -15.01
N GLU A 155 -7.02 13.75 -14.76
CA GLU A 155 -7.50 14.67 -13.72
C GLU A 155 -7.20 14.19 -12.28
N HIS A 156 -7.11 12.87 -12.08
CA HIS A 156 -6.90 12.27 -10.77
C HIS A 156 -5.61 11.47 -10.73
N PRO A 157 -4.90 11.45 -9.57
CA PRO A 157 -3.65 10.71 -9.44
C PRO A 157 -3.85 9.20 -9.56
N GLU A 158 -2.79 8.54 -9.99
CA GLU A 158 -2.68 7.09 -10.10
C GLU A 158 -1.62 6.59 -9.12
N ALA A 159 -1.91 5.48 -8.44
CA ALA A 159 -0.96 4.81 -7.55
C ALA A 159 -0.38 3.58 -8.23
N PHE A 160 0.93 3.40 -8.10
CA PHE A 160 1.68 2.26 -8.62
C PHE A 160 2.37 1.55 -7.47
N LEU A 161 2.16 0.24 -7.37
CA LEU A 161 2.80 -0.64 -6.40
C LEU A 161 3.67 -1.64 -7.17
N LEU A 162 4.98 -1.62 -6.91
CA LEU A 162 5.94 -2.57 -7.45
C LEU A 162 6.46 -3.45 -6.31
N LEU A 163 6.18 -4.75 -6.41
CA LEU A 163 6.68 -5.74 -5.46
C LEU A 163 7.94 -6.38 -6.01
N GLY A 164 8.97 -6.47 -5.17
CA GLY A 164 10.19 -7.20 -5.47
C GLY A 164 10.07 -8.68 -5.12
N GLU A 165 11.18 -9.41 -5.27
CA GLU A 165 11.27 -10.78 -4.80
C GLU A 165 11.54 -10.81 -3.28
N PRO A 166 11.02 -11.81 -2.55
CA PRO A 166 11.33 -11.97 -1.14
C PRO A 166 12.82 -12.16 -0.89
N ILE A 167 13.38 -11.39 0.03
CA ILE A 167 14.81 -11.42 0.38
C ILE A 167 15.02 -11.89 1.84
N PRO A 168 16.19 -12.46 2.16
CA PRO A 168 16.60 -12.67 3.54
C PRO A 168 16.63 -11.35 4.33
N PRO A 169 16.42 -11.39 5.66
CA PRO A 169 16.41 -10.19 6.49
C PRO A 169 17.84 -9.62 6.70
N ASP A 170 18.27 -8.80 5.75
CA ASP A 170 19.54 -8.10 5.74
C ASP A 170 19.32 -6.62 5.43
N GLU A 171 20.05 -5.71 6.11
CA GLU A 171 19.83 -4.27 5.99
C GLU A 171 20.29 -3.75 4.62
N LYS A 172 21.46 -4.22 4.16
CA LYS A 172 22.01 -3.79 2.88
C LYS A 172 21.17 -4.30 1.72
N ALA A 173 20.81 -5.58 1.75
CA ALA A 173 19.94 -6.18 0.74
C ALA A 173 18.56 -5.48 0.66
N LEU A 174 17.97 -5.10 1.82
CA LEU A 174 16.73 -4.34 1.84
C LEU A 174 16.88 -2.95 1.22
N GLU A 175 17.95 -2.23 1.57
CA GLU A 175 18.21 -0.90 1.06
C GLU A 175 18.44 -0.94 -0.46
N GLU A 176 19.27 -1.85 -0.95
CA GLU A 176 19.53 -2.05 -2.38
C GLU A 176 18.22 -2.38 -3.12
N SER A 177 17.45 -3.37 -2.63
CA SER A 177 16.18 -3.75 -3.26
C SER A 177 15.18 -2.60 -3.33
N LEU A 178 15.03 -1.81 -2.27
CA LEU A 178 14.12 -0.66 -2.28
C LEU A 178 14.58 0.45 -3.23
N ARG A 179 15.90 0.71 -3.32
CA ARG A 179 16.46 1.67 -4.29
C ARG A 179 16.21 1.24 -5.72
N ASP A 180 16.46 -0.02 -6.04
CA ASP A 180 16.25 -0.58 -7.38
C ASP A 180 14.78 -0.54 -7.80
N LEU A 181 13.86 -0.89 -6.88
CA LEU A 181 12.42 -0.81 -7.14
C LEU A 181 11.95 0.63 -7.39
N LEU A 182 12.46 1.60 -6.61
CA LEU A 182 12.15 3.02 -6.81
C LEU A 182 12.72 3.54 -8.12
N SER A 183 13.97 3.22 -8.45
CA SER A 183 14.60 3.58 -9.74
C SER A 183 13.80 3.01 -10.90
N THR A 184 13.42 1.73 -10.82
CA THR A 184 12.58 1.08 -11.84
C THR A 184 11.24 1.80 -12.04
N LEU A 185 10.57 2.20 -10.96
CA LEU A 185 9.32 2.97 -11.05
C LEU A 185 9.53 4.33 -11.71
N ASP A 186 10.57 5.05 -11.28
CA ASP A 186 10.86 6.39 -11.78
C ASP A 186 11.30 6.33 -13.27
N GLU A 187 12.09 5.35 -13.70
CA GLU A 187 12.45 5.11 -15.10
C GLU A 187 11.24 4.80 -15.97
N LEU A 188 10.35 3.91 -15.51
CA LEU A 188 9.10 3.61 -16.22
C LEU A 188 8.20 4.83 -16.33
N TYR A 189 8.14 5.66 -15.29
CA TYR A 189 7.38 6.91 -15.32
C TYR A 189 7.87 7.86 -16.41
N PHE A 190 9.19 8.07 -16.49
CA PHE A 190 9.78 9.00 -17.47
C PHE A 190 9.76 8.46 -18.89
N SER A 191 9.77 7.15 -19.10
CA SER A 191 9.78 6.52 -20.42
C SER A 191 8.39 6.21 -20.98
N THR A 192 7.33 6.29 -20.16
CA THR A 192 5.97 5.92 -20.58
C THR A 192 5.11 7.15 -20.82
N HIS A 193 4.36 7.16 -21.92
CA HIS A 193 3.42 8.26 -22.22
C HIS A 193 2.45 8.46 -21.05
N PRO A 194 2.14 9.72 -20.63
CA PRO A 194 1.37 10.01 -19.42
C PRO A 194 -0.05 9.39 -19.36
N ARG A 195 -0.62 9.01 -20.50
CA ARG A 195 -1.95 8.37 -20.57
C ARG A 195 -1.92 6.86 -20.75
N GLU A 196 -0.74 6.26 -20.79
CA GLU A 196 -0.55 4.82 -20.88
C GLU A 196 -0.24 4.21 -19.54
N VAL A 197 -0.62 2.96 -19.34
CA VAL A 197 -0.26 2.21 -18.12
C VAL A 197 1.22 1.84 -18.20
N LEU A 198 1.93 1.93 -17.09
CA LEU A 198 3.33 1.53 -17.03
C LEU A 198 3.50 0.05 -17.42
N PRO A 199 4.54 -0.30 -18.20
CA PRO A 199 4.76 -1.66 -18.68
C PRO A 199 4.81 -2.71 -17.57
N GLY A 200 4.01 -3.77 -17.73
CA GLY A 200 3.92 -4.87 -16.79
C GLY A 200 3.03 -4.61 -15.57
N PHE A 201 2.44 -3.43 -15.45
CA PHE A 201 1.47 -3.14 -14.40
C PHE A 201 0.05 -3.48 -14.84
N HIS A 202 -0.75 -3.97 -13.91
CA HIS A 202 -2.18 -4.25 -14.11
C HIS A 202 -3.02 -3.54 -13.05
N PRO A 203 -4.24 -3.07 -13.39
CA PRO A 203 -5.09 -2.38 -12.45
C PRO A 203 -5.70 -3.36 -11.44
N ILE A 204 -5.53 -3.06 -10.15
CA ILE A 204 -6.24 -3.74 -9.05
C ILE A 204 -7.39 -2.92 -8.51
N LEU A 205 -7.44 -1.63 -8.84
CA LEU A 205 -8.56 -0.73 -8.62
C LEU A 205 -8.63 0.26 -9.79
N PHE A 206 -9.82 0.44 -10.35
CA PHE A 206 -10.12 1.53 -11.26
C PHE A 206 -11.37 2.25 -10.77
N SER A 207 -11.29 3.55 -10.50
CA SER A 207 -12.35 4.25 -9.78
C SER A 207 -12.84 5.53 -10.43
N ARG A 208 -11.96 6.40 -10.88
CA ARG A 208 -12.36 7.70 -11.40
C ARG A 208 -11.91 7.88 -12.86
N ARG A 209 -12.83 8.32 -13.69
CA ARG A 209 -12.54 8.78 -15.04
C ARG A 209 -12.45 10.29 -15.04
N SER A 210 -11.50 10.83 -15.79
CA SER A 210 -11.38 12.25 -16.04
C SER A 210 -12.59 12.78 -16.82
N LEU A 211 -12.82 14.08 -16.74
CA LEU A 211 -13.94 14.73 -17.42
C LEU A 211 -13.92 14.45 -18.94
N ASP A 212 -12.75 14.56 -19.57
CA ASP A 212 -12.57 14.30 -21.00
C ASP A 212 -12.95 12.86 -21.39
N GLU A 213 -12.62 11.86 -20.57
CA GLU A 213 -13.00 10.46 -20.81
C GLU A 213 -14.51 10.27 -20.71
N ARG A 214 -15.16 10.97 -19.75
CA ARG A 214 -16.61 10.92 -19.59
C ARG A 214 -17.31 11.61 -20.77
N LEU A 215 -16.82 12.78 -21.18
CA LEU A 215 -17.36 13.53 -22.31
C LEU A 215 -17.22 12.73 -23.61
N LYS A 216 -16.05 12.17 -23.91
CA LYS A 216 -15.85 11.30 -25.09
C LYS A 216 -16.84 10.13 -25.09
N THR A 217 -17.09 9.51 -23.95
CA THR A 217 -18.06 8.40 -23.85
C THR A 217 -19.49 8.88 -24.13
N LEU A 218 -19.87 10.04 -23.58
CA LEU A 218 -21.20 10.65 -23.80
C LEU A 218 -21.38 11.04 -25.26
N THR A 219 -20.42 11.77 -25.86
CA THR A 219 -20.45 12.20 -27.25
C THR A 219 -20.61 11.01 -28.18
N ARG A 220 -19.86 9.92 -27.97
CA ARG A 220 -19.97 8.70 -28.78
C ARG A 220 -21.35 8.02 -28.64
N LYS A 221 -21.94 8.03 -27.47
CA LYS A 221 -23.30 7.52 -27.25
C LYS A 221 -24.34 8.36 -27.98
N LEU A 222 -24.21 9.68 -27.91
CA LEU A 222 -25.12 10.61 -28.62
C LEU A 222 -24.98 10.46 -30.12
N ALA A 223 -23.76 10.40 -30.66
CA ALA A 223 -23.54 10.18 -32.11
C ALA A 223 -24.18 8.85 -32.55
N ASN A 224 -24.00 7.76 -31.82
CA ASN A 224 -24.64 6.48 -32.15
C ASN A 224 -26.18 6.54 -32.07
N LEU A 225 -26.75 7.34 -31.15
CA LEU A 225 -28.19 7.51 -31.01
C LEU A 225 -28.78 8.33 -32.18
N LEU A 226 -28.05 9.34 -32.62
CA LEU A 226 -28.41 10.22 -33.72
C LEU A 226 -28.08 9.63 -35.10
N ARG A 227 -27.46 8.44 -35.14
CA ARG A 227 -27.00 7.78 -36.38
C ARG A 227 -26.09 8.67 -37.26
N VAL A 228 -25.27 9.51 -36.61
CA VAL A 228 -24.23 10.35 -37.27
C VAL A 228 -22.90 9.63 -37.18
#